data_f541b41a75f1ed05474c16ba761e9570
#
_entry.id   f541b41a75f1ed05474c16ba761e9570
#
_cell.length_a   1.000
_cell.length_b   1.000
_cell.length_c   1.000
_cell.angle_alpha   90.00
_cell.angle_beta   90.00
_cell.angle_gamma   90.00
#
_symmetry.space_group_name_H-M   'P 1'
#
loop_
_entity.id
_entity.type
_entity.pdbx_description
1 polymer ?
#
loop_
_entity_poly.entity_id
_entity_poly.type
_entity_poly.pdbx_seq_one_letter_code
_entity_poly.pdbx_strand_id
1 'polypeptide(L)'
;QFYVKDRFNRSVNAIETYSNKAKVSCADGSVYEADHVICSLPFSVLKNIDISPSVQGPQAEAINNLRSQKINMLHVVPKSRFWENDGMSPNLYTNGLSGMMIANRHVNTPDQVDSFTIWLRGPIAEKLDRMNQREARLSVIKSIEEIRPSTKNVLEPLAYHSWFLSPFSIGDWAYWSPGQISKFGSSVGNQ
;
A
#
# COMPACT_ATOMS: atom_id res chain seq x y z
N GLN A 1 18.35 -26.22 -0.18
CA GLN A 1 18.36 -24.91 0.50
C GLN A 1 18.45 -23.86 -0.60
N PHE A 2 17.37 -23.11 -0.85
CA PHE A 2 17.40 -22.01 -1.83
C PHE A 2 18.13 -20.82 -1.21
N TYR A 3 19.18 -20.37 -1.84
CA TYR A 3 19.88 -19.15 -1.45
C TYR A 3 19.18 -17.95 -2.10
N VAL A 4 18.45 -17.18 -1.30
CA VAL A 4 17.92 -15.88 -1.72
C VAL A 4 18.99 -14.82 -1.40
N LYS A 5 19.39 -14.05 -2.41
CA LYS A 5 20.33 -12.94 -2.24
C LYS A 5 19.59 -11.62 -2.50
N ASP A 6 19.20 -10.96 -1.42
CA ASP A 6 18.56 -9.65 -1.52
C ASP A 6 19.52 -8.58 -2.08
N ARG A 7 19.01 -7.71 -2.92
CA ARG A 7 19.71 -6.60 -3.55
C ARG A 7 18.94 -5.30 -3.28
N PHE A 8 19.22 -4.67 -2.17
CA PHE A 8 18.63 -3.37 -1.82
C PHE A 8 19.26 -2.23 -2.62
N ASN A 9 18.55 -1.11 -2.69
CA ASN A 9 18.97 0.11 -3.41
C ASN A 9 19.25 -0.14 -4.91
N ARG A 10 18.47 -1.04 -5.52
CA ARG A 10 18.52 -1.40 -6.94
C ARG A 10 17.17 -1.12 -7.58
N SER A 11 16.91 0.14 -7.93
CA SER A 11 15.69 0.52 -8.64
C SER A 11 15.77 0.01 -10.06
N VAL A 12 14.90 -0.92 -10.43
CA VAL A 12 14.79 -1.46 -11.79
C VAL A 12 14.19 -0.41 -12.71
N ASN A 13 14.79 -0.22 -13.89
CA ASN A 13 14.30 0.68 -14.93
C ASN A 13 14.01 -0.03 -16.26
N ALA A 14 14.62 -1.22 -16.50
CA ALA A 14 14.32 -1.99 -17.71
C ALA A 14 14.39 -3.50 -17.46
N ILE A 15 13.56 -4.24 -18.21
CA ILE A 15 13.55 -5.70 -18.28
C ILE A 15 13.55 -6.08 -19.76
N GLU A 16 14.57 -6.82 -20.20
CA GLU A 16 14.71 -7.29 -21.58
C GLU A 16 14.73 -8.81 -21.59
N THR A 17 13.93 -9.43 -22.48
CA THR A 17 13.98 -10.87 -22.69
C THR A 17 14.47 -11.17 -24.10
N TYR A 18 15.42 -12.09 -24.23
CA TYR A 18 16.00 -12.49 -25.52
C TYR A 18 16.37 -13.97 -25.50
N SER A 19 15.97 -14.69 -26.53
CA SER A 19 16.19 -16.14 -26.61
C SER A 19 15.68 -16.86 -25.33
N ASN A 20 16.59 -17.43 -24.54
CA ASN A 20 16.29 -18.16 -23.32
C ASN A 20 16.80 -17.43 -22.06
N LYS A 21 16.95 -16.12 -22.11
CA LYS A 21 17.49 -15.31 -21.01
C LYS A 21 16.70 -14.03 -20.80
N ALA A 22 16.77 -13.52 -19.61
CA ALA A 22 16.26 -12.21 -19.26
C ALA A 22 17.35 -11.36 -18.61
N LYS A 23 17.33 -10.06 -18.90
CA LYS A 23 18.23 -9.05 -18.38
C LYS A 23 17.43 -7.99 -17.66
N VAL A 24 17.85 -7.67 -16.45
CA VAL A 24 17.28 -6.61 -15.61
C VAL A 24 18.31 -5.52 -15.42
N SER A 25 17.98 -4.30 -15.85
CA SER A 25 18.81 -3.12 -15.69
C SER A 25 18.27 -2.23 -14.57
N CYS A 26 19.19 -1.65 -13.79
CA CYS A 26 18.85 -0.77 -12.67
C CYS A 26 19.35 0.65 -12.90
N ALA A 27 18.72 1.60 -12.22
CA ALA A 27 19.02 3.03 -12.35
C ALA A 27 20.45 3.42 -11.93
N ASP A 28 21.10 2.59 -11.09
CA ASP A 28 22.49 2.77 -10.67
C ASP A 28 23.53 2.19 -11.66
N GLY A 29 23.07 1.69 -12.82
CA GLY A 29 23.89 1.07 -13.85
C GLY A 29 24.17 -0.42 -13.61
N SER A 30 23.73 -1.01 -12.50
CA SER A 30 23.87 -2.45 -12.29
C SER A 30 22.94 -3.23 -13.23
N VAL A 31 23.44 -4.40 -13.70
CA VAL A 31 22.75 -5.29 -14.63
C VAL A 31 22.76 -6.71 -14.07
N TYR A 32 21.66 -7.41 -14.20
CA TYR A 32 21.51 -8.81 -13.78
C TYR A 32 20.96 -9.62 -14.93
N GLU A 33 21.51 -10.81 -15.14
CA GLU A 33 21.02 -11.79 -16.12
C GLU A 33 20.57 -13.06 -15.41
N ALA A 34 19.48 -13.65 -15.92
CA ALA A 34 18.91 -14.89 -15.44
C ALA A 34 18.20 -15.62 -16.58
N ASP A 35 17.90 -16.91 -16.38
CA ASP A 35 17.09 -17.66 -17.35
C ASP A 35 15.62 -17.22 -17.30
N HIS A 36 15.13 -16.80 -16.13
CA HIS A 36 13.76 -16.32 -15.94
C HIS A 36 13.74 -15.11 -14.99
N VAL A 37 12.76 -14.22 -15.19
CA VAL A 37 12.44 -13.10 -14.29
C VAL A 37 10.98 -13.21 -13.85
N ILE A 38 10.75 -13.18 -12.54
CA ILE A 38 9.41 -13.04 -11.98
C ILE A 38 9.24 -11.58 -11.54
N CYS A 39 8.32 -10.86 -12.17
CA CYS A 39 8.03 -9.47 -11.87
C CYS A 39 6.78 -9.38 -10.98
N SER A 40 6.95 -8.97 -9.72
CA SER A 40 5.88 -8.76 -8.75
C SER A 40 5.58 -7.27 -8.51
N LEU A 41 6.02 -6.39 -9.40
CA LEU A 41 5.77 -4.96 -9.29
C LEU A 41 4.28 -4.64 -9.48
N PRO A 42 3.71 -3.70 -8.70
CA PRO A 42 2.35 -3.25 -8.93
C PRO A 42 2.24 -2.53 -10.29
N PHE A 43 1.09 -2.64 -10.95
CA PHE A 43 0.85 -2.01 -12.27
C PHE A 43 1.08 -0.50 -12.27
N SER A 44 0.79 0.16 -11.15
CA SER A 44 1.07 1.58 -10.96
C SER A 44 2.54 1.96 -11.17
N VAL A 45 3.47 1.02 -10.89
CA VAL A 45 4.92 1.17 -11.07
C VAL A 45 5.39 0.55 -12.37
N LEU A 46 4.84 -0.63 -12.72
CA LEU A 46 5.26 -1.42 -13.88
C LEU A 46 5.20 -0.64 -15.21
N LYS A 47 4.23 0.25 -15.36
CA LYS A 47 4.11 1.14 -16.53
C LYS A 47 5.30 2.10 -16.73
N ASN A 48 6.16 2.27 -15.72
CA ASN A 48 7.34 3.13 -15.76
C ASN A 48 8.63 2.32 -16.00
N ILE A 49 8.51 1.00 -16.23
CA ILE A 49 9.63 0.10 -16.52
C ILE A 49 9.65 -0.18 -18.02
N ASP A 50 10.80 -0.02 -18.65
CA ASP A 50 10.98 -0.38 -20.05
C ASP A 50 11.01 -1.91 -20.20
N ILE A 51 10.02 -2.47 -20.88
CA ILE A 51 9.92 -3.92 -21.09
C ILE A 51 10.11 -4.24 -22.58
N SER A 52 11.11 -5.05 -22.87
CA SER A 52 11.41 -5.50 -24.25
C SER A 52 11.46 -7.04 -24.35
N PRO A 53 10.73 -7.66 -25.29
CA PRO A 53 9.73 -7.03 -26.17
C PRO A 53 8.56 -6.44 -25.36
N SER A 54 7.96 -5.38 -25.89
CA SER A 54 6.88 -4.68 -25.20
C SER A 54 5.66 -5.60 -25.02
N VAL A 55 5.04 -5.53 -23.84
CA VAL A 55 3.79 -6.22 -23.56
C VAL A 55 2.70 -5.73 -24.50
N GLN A 56 1.89 -6.63 -25.04
CA GLN A 56 0.88 -6.34 -26.07
C GLN A 56 -0.52 -6.74 -25.62
N GLY A 57 -1.53 -6.28 -26.35
CA GLY A 57 -2.91 -6.69 -26.18
C GLY A 57 -3.55 -6.26 -24.84
N PRO A 58 -4.53 -7.03 -24.35
CA PRO A 58 -5.28 -6.67 -23.13
C PRO A 58 -4.42 -6.55 -21.88
N GLN A 59 -3.30 -7.27 -21.79
CA GLN A 59 -2.38 -7.15 -20.67
C GLN A 59 -1.68 -5.79 -20.66
N ALA A 60 -1.21 -5.29 -21.80
CA ALA A 60 -0.65 -3.96 -21.94
C ALA A 60 -1.67 -2.87 -21.57
N GLU A 61 -2.91 -3.04 -22.01
CA GLU A 61 -3.99 -2.13 -21.64
C GLU A 61 -4.28 -2.17 -20.13
N ALA A 62 -4.24 -3.34 -19.49
CA ALA A 62 -4.41 -3.48 -18.05
C ALA A 62 -3.30 -2.75 -17.28
N ILE A 63 -2.03 -2.95 -17.64
CA ILE A 63 -0.87 -2.26 -17.04
C ILE A 63 -1.05 -0.75 -17.10
N ASN A 64 -1.54 -0.21 -18.20
CA ASN A 64 -1.68 1.23 -18.38
C ASN A 64 -2.93 1.84 -17.74
N ASN A 65 -4.01 1.05 -17.57
CA ASN A 65 -5.33 1.58 -17.21
C ASN A 65 -5.85 1.14 -15.83
N LEU A 66 -5.31 0.07 -15.22
CA LEU A 66 -5.70 -0.28 -13.88
C LEU A 66 -5.19 0.77 -12.89
N ARG A 67 -6.10 1.22 -12.04
CA ARG A 67 -5.80 2.23 -11.01
C ARG A 67 -5.43 1.56 -9.70
N SER A 68 -4.50 2.17 -8.98
CA SER A 68 -4.22 1.80 -7.59
C SER A 68 -5.03 2.65 -6.62
N GLN A 69 -5.46 2.03 -5.54
CA GLN A 69 -6.15 2.71 -4.46
C GLN A 69 -5.20 3.69 -3.78
N LYS A 70 -5.63 4.94 -3.65
CA LYS A 70 -4.92 5.89 -2.79
C LYS A 70 -5.17 5.54 -1.34
N ILE A 71 -4.11 5.36 -0.60
CA ILE A 71 -4.19 4.99 0.81
C ILE A 71 -3.04 5.59 1.61
N ASN A 72 -3.38 6.06 2.80
CA ASN A 72 -2.43 6.44 3.83
C ASN A 72 -2.68 5.56 5.05
N MET A 73 -1.63 5.26 5.76
CA MET A 73 -1.69 4.52 7.02
C MET A 73 -1.12 5.37 8.15
N LEU A 74 -1.86 5.44 9.23
CA LEU A 74 -1.40 5.99 10.50
C LEU A 74 -1.36 4.88 11.53
N HIS A 75 -0.19 4.63 12.10
CA HIS A 75 -0.02 3.71 13.21
C HIS A 75 -0.02 4.49 14.52
N VAL A 76 -0.78 4.04 15.49
CA VAL A 76 -0.87 4.67 16.82
C VAL A 76 -0.75 3.64 17.93
N VAL A 77 -0.22 4.07 19.07
CA VAL A 77 -0.13 3.28 20.29
C VAL A 77 -1.12 3.86 21.32
N PRO A 78 -1.97 3.03 21.95
CA PRO A 78 -2.86 3.49 22.99
C PRO A 78 -2.13 3.59 24.33
N LYS A 79 -2.28 4.70 25.05
CA LYS A 79 -1.75 4.88 26.42
C LYS A 79 -2.56 4.13 27.48
N SER A 80 -3.80 3.78 27.16
CA SER A 80 -4.70 3.00 28.01
C SER A 80 -5.69 2.21 27.17
N ARG A 81 -6.34 1.22 27.77
CA ARG A 81 -7.36 0.39 27.15
C ARG A 81 -8.71 1.09 27.12
N PHE A 82 -8.82 2.15 26.31
CA PHE A 82 -10.02 2.99 26.22
C PHE A 82 -11.31 2.20 25.85
N TRP A 83 -11.17 1.07 25.18
CA TRP A 83 -12.29 0.16 24.82
C TRP A 83 -12.87 -0.58 26.04
N GLU A 84 -12.11 -0.72 27.12
CA GLU A 84 -12.64 -1.24 28.39
C GLU A 84 -13.48 -0.19 29.13
N ASN A 85 -13.13 1.10 28.96
CA ASN A 85 -13.86 2.20 29.60
C ASN A 85 -15.23 2.47 28.95
N ASP A 86 -15.36 2.29 27.66
CA ASP A 86 -16.62 2.54 26.92
C ASP A 86 -17.38 1.25 26.57
N GLY A 87 -16.80 0.08 26.83
CA GLY A 87 -17.41 -1.23 26.59
C GLY A 87 -17.59 -1.58 25.11
N MET A 88 -16.94 -0.82 24.19
CA MET A 88 -17.04 -1.06 22.74
C MET A 88 -15.82 -1.84 22.23
N SER A 89 -15.97 -2.44 21.02
CA SER A 89 -14.83 -3.04 20.32
C SER A 89 -13.66 -2.06 20.20
N PRO A 90 -12.40 -2.50 20.31
CA PRO A 90 -11.25 -1.63 20.03
C PRO A 90 -11.23 -1.10 18.60
N ASN A 91 -11.80 -1.84 17.64
CA ASN A 91 -11.88 -1.40 16.25
C ASN A 91 -12.92 -0.29 16.04
N LEU A 92 -12.67 0.57 15.05
CA LEU A 92 -13.58 1.63 14.65
C LEU A 92 -13.65 1.67 13.12
N TYR A 93 -14.86 1.70 12.57
CA TYR A 93 -15.09 1.77 11.12
C TYR A 93 -15.92 3.01 10.80
N THR A 94 -15.35 3.91 10.00
CA THR A 94 -16.01 5.14 9.56
C THR A 94 -15.77 5.40 8.08
N ASN A 95 -16.60 6.23 7.49
CA ASN A 95 -16.40 6.77 6.14
C ASN A 95 -15.83 8.19 6.14
N GLY A 96 -15.49 8.73 7.32
CA GLY A 96 -14.94 10.06 7.52
C GLY A 96 -13.42 10.09 7.69
N LEU A 97 -12.90 11.23 8.15
CA LEU A 97 -11.46 11.47 8.33
C LEU A 97 -10.81 10.55 9.36
N SER A 98 -11.58 9.99 10.28
CA SER A 98 -11.14 8.96 11.24
C SER A 98 -10.84 7.60 10.58
N GLY A 99 -11.26 7.38 9.34
CA GLY A 99 -10.93 6.19 8.57
C GLY A 99 -11.43 4.88 9.19
N MET A 100 -10.61 3.85 9.02
CA MET A 100 -10.84 2.52 9.58
C MET A 100 -9.69 2.19 10.53
N MET A 101 -9.94 2.24 11.84
CA MET A 101 -8.97 1.91 12.89
C MET A 101 -9.09 0.44 13.25
N ILE A 102 -8.03 -0.31 13.06
CA ILE A 102 -7.95 -1.76 13.31
C ILE A 102 -6.92 -2.02 14.40
N ALA A 103 -7.34 -2.75 15.42
CA ALA A 103 -6.47 -3.20 16.50
C ALA A 103 -5.49 -4.27 16.00
N ASN A 104 -4.20 -4.01 16.19
CA ASN A 104 -3.15 -4.99 15.95
C ASN A 104 -3.02 -5.88 17.19
N ARG A 105 -3.25 -7.18 16.99
CA ARG A 105 -3.26 -8.18 18.05
C ARG A 105 -2.05 -9.08 17.92
N HIS A 106 -1.48 -9.44 19.04
CA HIS A 106 -0.38 -10.38 19.04
C HIS A 106 -0.89 -11.81 18.78
N VAL A 107 -0.18 -12.57 17.94
CA VAL A 107 -0.61 -13.93 17.53
C VAL A 107 -0.79 -14.86 18.73
N ASN A 108 0.12 -14.79 19.71
CA ASN A 108 0.10 -15.67 20.89
C ASN A 108 -0.79 -15.12 22.04
N THR A 109 -1.24 -13.86 21.96
CA THR A 109 -2.09 -13.21 22.96
C THR A 109 -3.15 -12.37 22.26
N PRO A 110 -4.15 -13.00 21.63
CA PRO A 110 -5.13 -12.31 20.77
C PRO A 110 -5.99 -11.27 21.51
N ASP A 111 -6.07 -11.34 22.82
CA ASP A 111 -6.76 -10.34 23.65
C ASP A 111 -5.91 -9.11 23.94
N GLN A 112 -4.60 -9.18 23.67
CA GLN A 112 -3.69 -8.06 23.83
C GLN A 112 -3.69 -7.19 22.57
N VAL A 113 -4.01 -5.90 22.74
CA VAL A 113 -3.93 -4.88 21.69
C VAL A 113 -2.78 -3.94 22.03
N ASP A 114 -1.73 -3.98 21.20
CA ASP A 114 -0.51 -3.19 21.44
C ASP A 114 -0.49 -1.89 20.63
N SER A 115 -1.18 -1.88 19.48
CA SER A 115 -1.24 -0.73 18.58
C SER A 115 -2.48 -0.78 17.69
N PHE A 116 -2.69 0.28 16.94
CA PHE A 116 -3.72 0.34 15.90
C PHE A 116 -3.11 0.78 14.59
N THR A 117 -3.66 0.23 13.50
CA THR A 117 -3.45 0.72 12.14
C THR A 117 -4.71 1.42 11.67
N ILE A 118 -4.59 2.69 11.30
CA ILE A 118 -5.68 3.51 10.78
C ILE A 118 -5.51 3.60 9.26
N TRP A 119 -6.49 3.10 8.52
CA TRP A 119 -6.52 3.09 7.06
C TRP A 119 -7.36 4.25 6.55
N LEU A 120 -6.74 5.11 5.74
CA LEU A 120 -7.31 6.35 5.22
C LEU A 120 -7.29 6.27 3.70
N ARG A 121 -8.46 6.20 3.05
CA ARG A 121 -8.58 5.79 1.65
C ARG A 121 -9.20 6.87 0.76
N GLY A 122 -8.88 6.81 -0.54
CA GLY A 122 -9.50 7.60 -1.59
C GLY A 122 -9.41 9.11 -1.35
N PRO A 123 -10.52 9.87 -1.42
CA PRO A 123 -10.51 11.32 -1.25
C PRO A 123 -9.94 11.80 0.09
N ILE A 124 -10.06 10.97 1.13
CA ILE A 124 -9.49 11.27 2.46
C ILE A 124 -7.96 11.22 2.39
N ALA A 125 -7.40 10.18 1.78
CA ALA A 125 -5.96 10.08 1.56
C ALA A 125 -5.45 11.28 0.74
N GLU A 126 -6.12 11.64 -0.34
CA GLU A 126 -5.78 12.82 -1.15
C GLU A 126 -5.78 14.14 -0.37
N LYS A 127 -6.77 14.31 0.52
CA LYS A 127 -6.85 15.50 1.38
C LYS A 127 -5.66 15.55 2.34
N LEU A 128 -5.30 14.42 2.93
CA LEU A 128 -4.19 14.31 3.87
C LEU A 128 -2.82 14.49 3.20
N ASP A 129 -2.67 14.03 1.95
CA ASP A 129 -1.44 14.18 1.15
C ASP A 129 -1.11 15.65 0.81
N ARG A 130 -2.10 16.55 0.91
CA ARG A 130 -1.90 18.00 0.73
C ARG A 130 -1.46 18.70 2.01
N MET A 131 -1.45 18.01 3.14
CA MET A 131 -1.03 18.52 4.45
C MET A 131 0.41 18.09 4.73
N ASN A 132 1.09 18.79 5.64
CA ASN A 132 2.31 18.21 6.20
C ASN A 132 1.96 17.02 7.11
N GLN A 133 2.90 16.10 7.29
CA GLN A 133 2.66 14.85 8.02
C GLN A 133 2.18 15.06 9.48
N ARG A 134 2.62 16.14 10.13
CA ARG A 134 2.19 16.45 11.50
C ARG A 134 0.72 16.85 11.53
N GLU A 135 0.32 17.75 10.64
CA GLU A 135 -1.07 18.19 10.51
C GLU A 135 -1.99 17.03 10.14
N ALA A 136 -1.58 16.19 9.16
CA ALA A 136 -2.33 15.02 8.75
C ALA A 136 -2.61 14.08 9.94
N ARG A 137 -1.57 13.71 10.69
CA ARG A 137 -1.69 12.85 11.88
C ARG A 137 -2.63 13.43 12.93
N LEU A 138 -2.45 14.71 13.28
CA LEU A 138 -3.25 15.36 14.31
C LEU A 138 -4.72 15.49 13.88
N SER A 139 -5.01 15.79 12.60
CA SER A 139 -6.39 15.89 12.11
C SER A 139 -7.12 14.55 12.16
N VAL A 140 -6.44 13.44 11.88
CA VAL A 140 -7.00 12.09 12.00
C VAL A 140 -7.30 11.76 13.45
N ILE A 141 -6.36 11.97 14.36
CA ILE A 141 -6.55 11.71 15.80
C ILE A 141 -7.70 12.54 16.35
N LYS A 142 -7.74 13.84 16.05
CA LYS A 142 -8.83 14.72 16.48
C LYS A 142 -10.19 14.23 15.99
N SER A 143 -10.27 13.79 14.73
CA SER A 143 -11.51 13.23 14.18
C SER A 143 -11.94 11.93 14.90
N ILE A 144 -11.00 11.09 15.35
CA ILE A 144 -11.31 9.91 16.15
C ILE A 144 -11.80 10.32 17.55
N GLU A 145 -11.15 11.28 18.19
CA GLU A 145 -11.54 11.79 19.52
C GLU A 145 -12.94 12.42 19.51
N GLU A 146 -13.33 13.10 18.43
CA GLU A 146 -14.65 13.68 18.26
C GLU A 146 -15.78 12.63 18.21
N ILE A 147 -15.55 11.49 17.54
CA ILE A 147 -16.57 10.44 17.39
C ILE A 147 -16.48 9.37 18.49
N ARG A 148 -15.33 9.26 19.17
CA ARG A 148 -15.11 8.31 20.27
C ARG A 148 -14.36 9.02 21.42
N PRO A 149 -15.06 9.74 22.29
CA PRO A 149 -14.45 10.57 23.33
C PRO A 149 -13.55 9.80 24.32
N SER A 150 -13.73 8.49 24.50
CA SER A 150 -12.85 7.64 25.32
C SER A 150 -11.40 7.59 24.79
N THR A 151 -11.16 7.95 23.52
CA THR A 151 -9.81 8.02 22.92
C THR A 151 -9.08 9.33 23.19
N LYS A 152 -9.73 10.31 23.85
CA LYS A 152 -9.18 11.65 24.03
C LYS A 152 -7.86 11.62 24.79
N ASN A 153 -6.81 12.15 24.18
CA ASN A 153 -5.42 12.17 24.67
C ASN A 153 -4.81 10.77 24.92
N VAL A 154 -5.43 9.70 24.39
CA VAL A 154 -4.99 8.32 24.57
C VAL A 154 -4.17 7.81 23.40
N LEU A 155 -4.46 8.24 22.19
CA LEU A 155 -3.78 7.76 21.00
C LEU A 155 -2.50 8.55 20.71
N GLU A 156 -1.36 7.85 20.71
CA GLU A 156 -0.05 8.43 20.40
C GLU A 156 0.38 8.02 18.98
N PRO A 157 0.62 8.99 18.05
CA PRO A 157 1.04 8.67 16.69
C PRO A 157 2.47 8.12 16.66
N LEU A 158 2.62 6.93 16.12
CA LEU A 158 3.90 6.24 15.97
C LEU A 158 4.52 6.48 14.59
N ALA A 159 3.78 6.18 13.52
CA ALA A 159 4.23 6.30 12.15
C ALA A 159 3.08 6.69 11.21
N TYR A 160 3.41 7.45 10.17
CA TYR A 160 2.46 7.81 9.11
C TYR A 160 3.12 7.59 7.75
N HIS A 161 2.42 6.95 6.84
CA HIS A 161 2.92 6.70 5.49
C HIS A 161 1.83 6.89 4.45
N SER A 162 2.16 7.61 3.36
CA SER A 162 1.35 7.66 2.15
C SER A 162 1.91 6.69 1.11
N TRP A 163 1.19 5.63 0.84
CA TRP A 163 1.57 4.67 -0.20
C TRP A 163 1.44 5.25 -1.61
N PHE A 164 0.55 6.24 -1.79
CA PHE A 164 0.38 6.90 -3.08
C PHE A 164 1.56 7.81 -3.43
N LEU A 165 2.14 8.49 -2.44
CA LEU A 165 3.33 9.33 -2.64
C LEU A 165 4.64 8.52 -2.65
N SER A 166 4.59 7.23 -2.34
CA SER A 166 5.74 6.34 -2.43
C SER A 166 6.07 6.03 -3.90
N PRO A 167 7.28 6.34 -4.39
CA PRO A 167 7.64 6.18 -5.81
C PRO A 167 7.67 4.73 -6.28
N PHE A 168 7.78 3.78 -5.34
CA PHE A 168 7.86 2.35 -5.63
C PHE A 168 6.55 1.59 -5.39
N SER A 169 5.46 2.29 -5.03
CA SER A 169 4.13 1.71 -4.85
C SER A 169 3.08 2.46 -5.66
N ILE A 170 3.06 3.80 -5.57
CA ILE A 170 2.10 4.71 -6.20
C ILE A 170 0.65 4.25 -5.90
N GLY A 171 0.39 3.93 -4.63
CA GLY A 171 -0.87 3.41 -4.14
C GLY A 171 -0.73 2.06 -3.47
N ASP A 172 -1.86 1.41 -3.24
CA ASP A 172 -1.97 0.08 -2.64
C ASP A 172 -2.40 -0.93 -3.73
N TRP A 173 -3.44 -1.75 -3.49
CA TRP A 173 -3.91 -2.70 -4.49
C TRP A 173 -4.56 -2.02 -5.70
N ALA A 174 -4.51 -2.71 -6.84
CA ALA A 174 -5.27 -2.34 -8.02
C ALA A 174 -6.77 -2.55 -7.78
N TYR A 175 -7.61 -1.70 -8.36
CA TYR A 175 -9.06 -1.86 -8.35
C TYR A 175 -9.64 -1.75 -9.76
N TRP A 176 -10.74 -2.47 -9.95
CA TRP A 176 -11.44 -2.51 -11.21
C TRP A 176 -12.45 -1.35 -11.33
N SER A 177 -12.30 -0.53 -12.34
CA SER A 177 -13.34 0.41 -12.75
C SER A 177 -14.46 -0.33 -13.50
N PRO A 178 -15.66 0.25 -13.63
CA PRO A 178 -16.76 -0.39 -14.38
C PRO A 178 -16.32 -0.88 -15.76
N GLY A 179 -16.64 -2.12 -16.10
CA GLY A 179 -16.30 -2.77 -17.37
C GLY A 179 -14.87 -3.33 -17.47
N GLN A 180 -13.96 -3.03 -16.55
CA GLN A 180 -12.58 -3.50 -16.64
C GLN A 180 -12.41 -5.00 -16.34
N ILE A 181 -13.23 -5.58 -15.46
CA ILE A 181 -13.20 -7.03 -15.21
C ILE A 181 -13.53 -7.80 -16.50
N SER A 182 -14.57 -7.38 -17.21
CA SER A 182 -14.94 -8.02 -18.48
C SER A 182 -13.86 -7.84 -19.56
N LYS A 183 -13.13 -6.74 -19.53
CA LYS A 183 -12.11 -6.42 -20.53
C LYS A 183 -10.76 -7.09 -20.25
N PHE A 184 -10.33 -7.15 -19.01
CA PHE A 184 -8.98 -7.53 -18.63
C PHE A 184 -8.90 -8.78 -17.74
N GLY A 185 -10.01 -9.20 -17.12
CA GLY A 185 -9.97 -10.23 -16.07
C GLY A 185 -9.35 -11.56 -16.48
N SER A 186 -9.51 -11.97 -17.72
CA SER A 186 -8.88 -13.19 -18.28
C SER A 186 -7.41 -13.01 -18.67
N SER A 187 -6.91 -11.78 -18.77
CA SER A 187 -5.60 -11.47 -19.35
C SER A 187 -4.57 -11.03 -18.32
N VAL A 188 -5.01 -10.55 -17.14
CA VAL A 188 -4.11 -9.99 -16.13
C VAL A 188 -3.20 -11.06 -15.51
N GLY A 189 -3.62 -12.31 -15.46
CA GLY A 189 -2.85 -13.44 -14.95
C GLY A 189 -2.14 -14.27 -16.03
N ASN A 190 -2.25 -13.92 -17.29
CA ASN A 190 -1.58 -14.66 -18.36
C ASN A 190 -0.12 -14.21 -18.48
N GLN A 191 0.78 -15.20 -18.60
CA GLN A 191 2.20 -15.01 -18.87
C GLN A 191 2.43 -14.91 -20.38
#